data_a3f5071877df85294f5d36471b4e4822
#
_entry.id   a3f5071877df85294f5d36471b4e4822
#
_cell.length_a   1.000
_cell.length_b   1.000
_cell.length_c   1.000
_cell.angle_alpha   90.00
_cell.angle_beta   90.00
_cell.angle_gamma   90.00
#
_symmetry.space_group_name_H-M   'P 1'
#
loop_
_entity.id
_entity.type
_entity.pdbx_description
1 polymer ?
#
loop_
_entity_poly.entity_id
_entity_poly.type
_entity_poly.pdbx_seq_one_letter_code
_entity_poly.pdbx_strand_id
1 'polypeptide(L)'
;MNTLRHWTLGAKLSLVAAPFLLLALVSIAVLVWMSLQLEGGAAAVNEAGRMRMQAYRMVLGVNAGEPQHLPQQVAEFDRSVELLRNGDPERPLFVPWDATVRQHFAAVERDWRRFRTQFGGPAAPVASPTLAADAAAFVAHIDAFVASIEVHLSRWTSLMHLLQLALMALAVVGAAVL
;
A
#
# COMPACT_ATOMS: atom_id res chain seq x y z
N MET A 1 -40.52 -32.13 21.37
CA MET A 1 -39.23 -31.95 20.70
C MET A 1 -38.24 -31.40 21.71
N ASN A 2 -37.56 -32.27 22.53
CA ASN A 2 -36.61 -31.84 23.56
C ASN A 2 -35.36 -32.75 23.52
N THR A 3 -34.57 -32.67 22.48
CA THR A 3 -33.33 -33.45 22.32
C THR A 3 -32.16 -32.97 23.21
N LEU A 4 -32.26 -31.77 23.80
CA LEU A 4 -31.22 -31.17 24.65
C LEU A 4 -31.23 -31.66 26.12
N ARG A 5 -32.20 -32.46 26.51
CA ARG A 5 -32.41 -32.84 27.95
C ARG A 5 -31.39 -33.90 28.43
N HIS A 6 -30.73 -34.63 27.52
CA HIS A 6 -29.75 -35.69 27.84
C HIS A 6 -28.30 -35.27 27.72
N TRP A 7 -28.01 -34.03 27.36
CA TRP A 7 -26.63 -33.56 27.21
C TRP A 7 -26.00 -33.28 28.58
N THR A 8 -24.73 -33.69 28.73
CA THR A 8 -23.95 -33.36 29.92
C THR A 8 -23.81 -31.84 30.08
N LEU A 9 -23.62 -31.36 31.31
CA LEU A 9 -23.42 -29.94 31.57
C LEU A 9 -22.27 -29.37 30.72
N GLY A 10 -21.20 -30.15 30.54
CA GLY A 10 -20.07 -29.77 29.70
C GLY A 10 -20.45 -29.58 28.21
N ALA A 11 -21.30 -30.47 27.66
CA ALA A 11 -21.75 -30.35 26.27
C ALA A 11 -22.63 -29.11 26.04
N LYS A 12 -23.48 -28.77 27.02
CA LYS A 12 -24.30 -27.53 26.99
C LYS A 12 -23.42 -26.28 27.07
N LEU A 13 -22.43 -26.27 27.97
CA LEU A 13 -21.50 -25.16 28.11
C LEU A 13 -20.64 -24.97 26.86
N SER A 14 -20.16 -26.07 26.26
CA SER A 14 -19.37 -26.03 25.01
C SER A 14 -20.20 -25.50 23.85
N LEU A 15 -21.47 -25.87 23.72
CA LEU A 15 -22.36 -25.40 22.66
C LEU A 15 -22.59 -23.88 22.76
N VAL A 16 -22.69 -23.35 23.96
CA VAL A 16 -22.81 -21.92 24.22
C VAL A 16 -21.50 -21.19 24.00
N ALA A 17 -20.37 -21.73 24.44
CA ALA A 17 -19.06 -21.11 24.33
C ALA A 17 -18.47 -21.16 22.92
N ALA A 18 -18.77 -22.19 22.14
CA ALA A 18 -18.21 -22.39 20.80
C ALA A 18 -18.42 -21.22 19.83
N PRO A 19 -19.61 -20.60 19.69
CA PRO A 19 -19.80 -19.46 18.80
C PRO A 19 -18.98 -18.22 19.21
N PHE A 20 -18.79 -18.00 20.51
CA PHE A 20 -17.97 -16.88 21.02
C PHE A 20 -16.49 -17.12 20.75
N LEU A 21 -16.04 -18.36 20.94
CA LEU A 21 -14.65 -18.73 20.60
C LEU A 21 -14.39 -18.58 19.11
N LEU A 22 -15.32 -19.06 18.27
CA LEU A 22 -15.23 -18.89 16.81
C LEU A 22 -15.19 -17.42 16.42
N LEU A 23 -16.06 -16.60 16.99
CA LEU A 23 -16.11 -15.16 16.74
C LEU A 23 -14.79 -14.47 17.13
N ALA A 24 -14.21 -14.85 18.28
CA ALA A 24 -12.92 -14.34 18.72
C ALA A 24 -11.80 -14.74 17.76
N LEU A 25 -11.75 -15.99 17.32
CA LEU A 25 -10.75 -16.47 16.35
C LEU A 25 -10.87 -15.75 15.01
N VAL A 26 -12.09 -15.55 14.49
CA VAL A 26 -12.34 -14.80 13.26
C VAL A 26 -11.88 -13.35 13.43
N SER A 27 -12.18 -12.71 14.56
CA SER A 27 -11.74 -11.33 14.85
C SER A 27 -10.21 -11.22 14.86
N ILE A 28 -9.52 -12.16 15.51
CA ILE A 28 -8.05 -12.19 15.53
C ILE A 28 -7.49 -12.39 14.10
N ALA A 29 -8.03 -13.33 13.33
CA ALA A 29 -7.58 -13.58 11.97
C ALA A 29 -7.74 -12.34 11.07
N VAL A 30 -8.87 -11.63 11.18
CA VAL A 30 -9.12 -10.38 10.46
C VAL A 30 -8.12 -9.31 10.87
N LEU A 31 -7.83 -9.14 12.17
CA LEU A 31 -6.84 -8.17 12.66
C LEU A 31 -5.44 -8.45 12.13
N VAL A 32 -5.00 -9.71 12.17
CA VAL A 32 -3.67 -10.12 11.65
C VAL A 32 -3.59 -9.85 10.15
N TRP A 33 -4.61 -10.27 9.40
CA TRP A 33 -4.66 -10.05 7.96
C TRP A 33 -4.59 -8.55 7.62
N MET A 34 -5.35 -7.72 8.33
CA MET A 34 -5.36 -6.27 8.17
C MET A 34 -3.99 -5.64 8.49
N SER A 35 -3.33 -6.10 9.56
CA SER A 35 -1.99 -5.62 9.93
C SER A 35 -1.00 -5.84 8.79
N LEU A 36 -1.02 -7.02 8.16
CA LEU A 36 -0.16 -7.35 7.03
C LEU A 36 -0.45 -6.46 5.80
N GLN A 37 -1.73 -6.18 5.52
CA GLN A 37 -2.12 -5.31 4.41
C GLN A 37 -1.68 -3.86 4.63
N LEU A 38 -1.83 -3.35 5.84
CA LEU A 38 -1.39 -1.99 6.19
C LEU A 38 0.12 -1.84 6.12
N GLU A 39 0.87 -2.84 6.60
CA GLU A 39 2.33 -2.85 6.54
C GLU A 39 2.83 -2.82 5.09
N GLY A 40 2.26 -3.67 4.23
CA GLY A 40 2.60 -3.69 2.81
C GLY A 40 2.21 -2.41 2.07
N GLY A 41 1.07 -1.82 2.40
CA GLY A 41 0.63 -0.53 1.86
C GLY A 41 1.51 0.63 2.30
N ALA A 42 1.92 0.68 3.56
CA ALA A 42 2.86 1.68 4.08
C ALA A 42 4.23 1.57 3.41
N ALA A 43 4.70 0.35 3.14
CA ALA A 43 5.93 0.12 2.39
C ALA A 43 5.84 0.65 0.95
N ALA A 44 4.69 0.48 0.28
CA ALA A 44 4.45 1.01 -1.06
C ALA A 44 4.42 2.54 -1.08
N VAL A 45 3.77 3.19 -0.11
CA VAL A 45 3.78 4.65 0.05
C VAL A 45 5.20 5.19 0.28
N ASN A 46 5.98 4.53 1.13
CA ASN A 46 7.37 4.91 1.41
C ASN A 46 8.25 4.77 0.15
N GLU A 47 8.09 3.67 -0.61
CA GLU A 47 8.82 3.44 -1.85
C GLU A 47 8.49 4.50 -2.91
N ALA A 48 7.20 4.82 -3.09
CA ALA A 48 6.77 5.89 -3.99
C ALA A 48 7.25 7.28 -3.52
N GLY A 49 7.27 7.53 -2.21
CA GLY A 49 7.88 8.74 -1.63
C GLY A 49 9.38 8.84 -1.92
N ARG A 50 10.11 7.70 -1.94
CA ARG A 50 11.52 7.65 -2.33
C ARG A 50 11.71 8.02 -3.80
N MET A 51 10.84 7.57 -4.70
CA MET A 51 10.87 7.95 -6.12
C MET A 51 10.79 9.46 -6.32
N ARG A 52 9.94 10.17 -5.55
CA ARG A 52 9.87 11.64 -5.58
C ARG A 52 11.22 12.26 -5.27
N MET A 53 11.90 11.81 -4.21
CA MET A 53 13.22 12.30 -3.84
C MET A 53 14.26 12.00 -4.92
N GLN A 54 14.20 10.81 -5.51
CA GLN A 54 15.11 10.41 -6.60
C GLN A 54 14.92 11.29 -7.84
N ALA A 55 13.67 11.61 -8.22
CA ALA A 55 13.38 12.51 -9.34
C ALA A 55 14.01 13.89 -9.13
N TYR A 56 13.85 14.49 -7.96
CA TYR A 56 14.48 15.77 -7.64
C TYR A 56 16.01 15.68 -7.60
N ARG A 57 16.56 14.59 -7.06
CA ARG A 57 18.01 14.39 -7.00
C ARG A 57 18.65 14.34 -8.39
N MET A 58 18.02 13.69 -9.35
CA MET A 58 18.48 13.66 -10.73
C MET A 58 18.56 15.07 -11.34
N VAL A 59 17.51 15.88 -11.16
CA VAL A 59 17.48 17.26 -11.67
C VAL A 59 18.51 18.16 -10.99
N LEU A 60 18.66 18.02 -9.66
CA LEU A 60 19.67 18.75 -8.90
C LEU A 60 21.08 18.39 -9.34
N GLY A 61 21.38 17.11 -9.61
CA GLY A 61 22.67 16.65 -10.10
C GLY A 61 23.00 17.26 -11.49
N VAL A 62 22.02 17.35 -12.39
CA VAL A 62 22.19 18.01 -13.69
C VAL A 62 22.47 19.51 -13.50
N ASN A 63 21.70 20.20 -12.64
CA ASN A 63 21.87 21.63 -12.41
C ASN A 63 23.20 21.96 -11.69
N ALA A 64 23.72 21.03 -10.88
CA ALA A 64 25.03 21.15 -10.22
C ALA A 64 26.21 20.81 -11.16
N GLY A 65 25.96 20.32 -12.38
CA GLY A 65 27.01 19.88 -13.31
C GLY A 65 27.66 18.55 -12.89
N GLU A 66 26.95 17.71 -12.14
CA GLU A 66 27.42 16.40 -11.63
C GLU A 66 26.68 15.22 -12.28
N PRO A 67 26.74 15.06 -13.63
CA PRO A 67 25.99 14.01 -14.32
C PRO A 67 26.53 12.59 -14.08
N GLN A 68 27.71 12.42 -13.48
CA GLN A 68 28.36 11.13 -13.26
C GLN A 68 27.52 10.16 -12.39
N HIS A 69 26.61 10.67 -11.56
CA HIS A 69 25.74 9.86 -10.69
C HIS A 69 24.41 9.47 -11.35
N LEU A 70 24.08 10.06 -12.52
CA LEU A 70 22.81 9.82 -13.19
C LEU A 70 22.56 8.35 -13.54
N PRO A 71 23.52 7.57 -14.08
CA PRO A 71 23.28 6.17 -14.43
C PRO A 71 22.85 5.34 -13.21
N GLN A 72 23.48 5.58 -12.05
CA GLN A 72 23.11 4.91 -10.80
C GLN A 72 21.71 5.33 -10.35
N GLN A 73 21.41 6.64 -10.38
CA GLN A 73 20.11 7.17 -9.98
C GLN A 73 18.97 6.65 -10.88
N VAL A 74 19.21 6.53 -12.19
CA VAL A 74 18.28 5.92 -13.14
C VAL A 74 18.02 4.45 -12.78
N ALA A 75 19.08 3.69 -12.49
CA ALA A 75 18.94 2.28 -12.10
C ALA A 75 18.21 2.12 -10.75
N GLU A 76 18.42 3.00 -9.81
CA GLU A 76 17.70 3.03 -8.53
C GLU A 76 16.21 3.32 -8.74
N PHE A 77 15.87 4.26 -9.64
CA PHE A 77 14.49 4.57 -9.96
C PHE A 77 13.80 3.42 -10.71
N ASP A 78 14.47 2.80 -11.69
CA ASP A 78 13.97 1.61 -12.38
C ASP A 78 13.62 0.50 -11.39
N ARG A 79 14.50 0.26 -10.39
CA ARG A 79 14.24 -0.71 -9.33
C ARG A 79 13.01 -0.35 -8.50
N SER A 80 12.82 0.93 -8.14
CA SER A 80 11.64 1.38 -7.39
C SER A 80 10.35 1.15 -8.18
N VAL A 81 10.34 1.43 -9.49
CA VAL A 81 9.19 1.14 -10.37
C VAL A 81 8.89 -0.36 -10.42
N GLU A 82 9.93 -1.19 -10.51
CA GLU A 82 9.77 -2.65 -10.55
C GLU A 82 9.25 -3.22 -9.22
N LEU A 83 9.78 -2.75 -8.09
CA LEU A 83 9.31 -3.13 -6.75
C LEU A 83 7.83 -2.77 -6.55
N LEU A 84 7.40 -1.58 -6.98
CA LEU A 84 6.00 -1.19 -6.87
C LEU A 84 5.10 -2.03 -7.79
N ARG A 85 5.57 -2.40 -8.99
CA ARG A 85 4.80 -3.20 -9.95
C ARG A 85 4.65 -4.65 -9.51
N ASN A 86 5.72 -5.28 -9.05
CA ASN A 86 5.83 -6.72 -8.85
C ASN A 86 5.75 -7.12 -7.37
N GLY A 87 5.88 -6.16 -6.44
CA GLY A 87 6.08 -6.42 -5.02
C GLY A 87 7.54 -6.69 -4.69
N ASP A 88 7.82 -6.88 -3.40
CA ASP A 88 9.16 -7.20 -2.89
C ASP A 88 9.12 -8.60 -2.28
N PRO A 89 9.96 -9.55 -2.72
CA PRO A 89 9.98 -10.91 -2.18
C PRO A 89 10.55 -10.98 -0.75
N GLU A 90 11.32 -9.97 -0.32
CA GLU A 90 12.01 -9.98 0.99
C GLU A 90 11.21 -9.27 2.09
N ARG A 91 10.24 -8.42 1.73
CA ARG A 91 9.41 -7.67 2.67
C ARG A 91 7.98 -7.51 2.15
N PRO A 92 6.99 -7.39 3.02
CA PRO A 92 5.64 -7.10 2.58
C PRO A 92 5.60 -5.72 1.92
N LEU A 93 5.48 -5.70 0.59
CA LEU A 93 5.21 -4.52 -0.21
C LEU A 93 3.99 -4.82 -1.08
N PHE A 94 2.91 -4.10 -0.84
CA PHE A 94 1.64 -4.33 -1.50
C PHE A 94 1.06 -3.01 -2.00
N VAL A 95 0.82 -2.93 -3.31
CA VAL A 95 0.08 -1.82 -3.92
C VAL A 95 -1.37 -2.27 -4.13
N PRO A 96 -2.37 -1.56 -3.61
CA PRO A 96 -3.77 -1.90 -3.79
C PRO A 96 -4.23 -1.53 -5.21
N TRP A 97 -4.07 -2.44 -6.16
CA TRP A 97 -4.32 -2.23 -7.58
C TRP A 97 -5.82 -2.11 -7.92
N ASP A 98 -6.44 -0.97 -7.63
CA ASP A 98 -7.73 -0.59 -8.21
C ASP A 98 -7.55 0.20 -9.52
N ALA A 99 -8.66 0.61 -10.13
CA ALA A 99 -8.63 1.36 -11.40
C ALA A 99 -7.91 2.71 -11.27
N THR A 100 -8.11 3.41 -10.15
CA THR A 100 -7.55 4.73 -9.88
C THR A 100 -6.05 4.64 -9.65
N VAL A 101 -5.61 3.71 -8.81
CA VAL A 101 -4.19 3.46 -8.52
C VAL A 101 -3.43 3.06 -9.79
N ARG A 102 -4.01 2.17 -10.62
CA ARG A 102 -3.42 1.78 -11.91
C ARG A 102 -3.28 2.96 -12.85
N GLN A 103 -4.30 3.83 -12.92
CA GLN A 103 -4.26 5.02 -13.78
C GLN A 103 -3.13 5.97 -13.37
N HIS A 104 -2.98 6.25 -12.09
CA HIS A 104 -1.91 7.11 -11.58
C HIS A 104 -0.53 6.48 -11.77
N PHE A 105 -0.39 5.18 -11.49
CA PHE A 105 0.88 4.49 -11.76
C PHE A 105 1.26 4.49 -13.22
N ALA A 106 0.30 4.28 -14.14
CA ALA A 106 0.55 4.38 -15.58
C ALA A 106 1.01 5.77 -16.02
N ALA A 107 0.55 6.84 -15.35
CA ALA A 107 1.07 8.19 -15.58
C ALA A 107 2.53 8.31 -15.16
N VAL A 108 2.87 7.83 -13.96
CA VAL A 108 4.26 7.77 -13.46
C VAL A 108 5.16 7.01 -14.42
N GLU A 109 4.73 5.84 -14.92
CA GLU A 109 5.51 5.05 -15.89
C GLU A 109 5.72 5.74 -17.23
N ARG A 110 4.70 6.47 -17.73
CA ARG A 110 4.84 7.24 -18.98
C ARG A 110 5.87 8.35 -18.83
N ASP A 111 5.79 9.10 -17.75
CA ASP A 111 6.73 10.19 -17.49
C ASP A 111 8.13 9.64 -17.23
N TRP A 112 8.24 8.55 -16.49
CA TRP A 112 9.53 7.90 -16.26
C TRP A 112 10.20 7.46 -17.56
N ARG A 113 9.47 6.85 -18.50
CA ARG A 113 10.02 6.50 -19.80
C ARG A 113 10.60 7.72 -20.54
N ARG A 114 9.92 8.88 -20.46
CA ARG A 114 10.40 10.14 -21.05
C ARG A 114 11.66 10.64 -20.34
N PHE A 115 11.66 10.67 -19.01
CA PHE A 115 12.83 11.09 -18.22
C PHE A 115 14.01 10.15 -18.39
N ARG A 116 13.78 8.86 -18.40
CA ARG A 116 14.82 7.86 -18.59
C ARG A 116 15.59 8.04 -19.89
N THR A 117 14.92 8.42 -20.98
CA THR A 117 15.59 8.72 -22.25
C THR A 117 16.43 10.00 -22.19
N GLN A 118 16.04 10.98 -21.38
CA GLN A 118 16.79 12.21 -21.19
C GLN A 118 18.02 12.01 -20.29
N PHE A 119 17.88 11.26 -19.19
CA PHE A 119 18.94 11.07 -18.22
C PHE A 119 19.87 9.89 -18.52
N GLY A 120 19.41 8.87 -19.22
CA GLY A 120 20.17 7.68 -19.60
C GLY A 120 20.77 7.75 -21.01
N GLY A 121 20.61 8.85 -21.72
CA GLY A 121 21.15 9.04 -23.07
C GLY A 121 22.68 9.23 -23.09
N PRO A 122 23.32 9.10 -24.26
CA PRO A 122 24.77 9.27 -24.42
C PRO A 122 25.24 10.72 -24.19
N ALA A 123 24.36 11.69 -24.33
CA ALA A 123 24.61 13.09 -24.00
C ALA A 123 24.03 13.43 -22.63
N ALA A 124 24.84 14.02 -21.75
CA ALA A 124 24.34 14.51 -20.47
C ALA A 124 23.22 15.54 -20.70
N PRO A 125 22.12 15.46 -19.94
CA PRO A 125 21.06 16.44 -20.06
C PRO A 125 21.59 17.83 -19.65
N VAL A 126 21.14 18.84 -20.38
CA VAL A 126 21.52 20.23 -20.09
C VAL A 126 20.54 20.83 -19.10
N ALA A 127 21.06 21.49 -18.08
CA ALA A 127 20.27 22.26 -17.14
C ALA A 127 19.40 23.28 -17.89
N SER A 128 18.09 23.25 -17.66
CA SER A 128 17.15 24.16 -18.29
C SER A 128 15.93 24.40 -17.41
N PRO A 129 15.27 25.57 -17.54
CA PRO A 129 14.01 25.82 -16.83
C PRO A 129 12.91 24.79 -17.19
N THR A 130 12.93 24.26 -18.42
CA THR A 130 11.98 23.23 -18.86
C THR A 130 12.21 21.91 -18.15
N LEU A 131 13.46 21.54 -17.89
CA LEU A 131 13.79 20.33 -17.13
C LEU A 131 13.22 20.40 -15.71
N ALA A 132 13.33 21.55 -15.05
CA ALA A 132 12.77 21.74 -13.71
C ALA A 132 11.23 21.70 -13.72
N ALA A 133 10.58 22.29 -14.72
CA ALA A 133 9.13 22.25 -14.87
C ALA A 133 8.62 20.81 -15.18
N ASP A 134 9.31 20.10 -16.07
CA ASP A 134 9.01 18.70 -16.38
C ASP A 134 9.15 17.81 -15.15
N ALA A 135 10.20 18.03 -14.34
CA ALA A 135 10.39 17.30 -13.08
C ALA A 135 9.28 17.58 -12.07
N ALA A 136 8.85 18.82 -11.94
CA ALA A 136 7.75 19.20 -11.06
C ALA A 136 6.44 18.52 -11.49
N ALA A 137 6.15 18.46 -12.79
CA ALA A 137 4.99 17.75 -13.32
C ALA A 137 5.08 16.23 -13.06
N PHE A 138 6.26 15.65 -13.25
CA PHE A 138 6.49 14.23 -12.94
C PHE A 138 6.29 13.92 -11.46
N VAL A 139 6.84 14.74 -10.57
CA VAL A 139 6.65 14.59 -9.13
C VAL A 139 5.17 14.72 -8.75
N ALA A 140 4.41 15.61 -9.38
CA ALA A 140 2.97 15.72 -9.15
C ALA A 140 2.21 14.41 -9.49
N HIS A 141 2.63 13.68 -10.54
CA HIS A 141 2.06 12.36 -10.84
C HIS A 141 2.45 11.30 -9.81
N ILE A 142 3.68 11.36 -9.27
CA ILE A 142 4.08 10.48 -8.15
C ILE A 142 3.24 10.80 -6.91
N ASP A 143 3.02 12.07 -6.59
CA ASP A 143 2.19 12.49 -5.46
C ASP A 143 0.73 12.03 -5.61
N ALA A 144 0.17 12.14 -6.83
CA ALA A 144 -1.17 11.62 -7.11
C ALA A 144 -1.25 10.10 -6.95
N PHE A 145 -0.21 9.37 -7.33
CA PHE A 145 -0.11 7.93 -7.12
C PHE A 145 -0.06 7.60 -5.61
N VAL A 146 0.80 8.27 -4.84
CA VAL A 146 0.87 8.11 -3.37
C VAL A 146 -0.49 8.37 -2.73
N ALA A 147 -1.11 9.50 -3.04
CA ALA A 147 -2.42 9.86 -2.50
C ALA A 147 -3.50 8.82 -2.82
N SER A 148 -3.45 8.21 -4.01
CA SER A 148 -4.40 7.17 -4.39
C SER A 148 -4.26 5.90 -3.54
N ILE A 149 -3.03 5.50 -3.20
CA ILE A 149 -2.75 4.39 -2.28
C ILE A 149 -3.26 4.72 -0.87
N GLU A 150 -2.95 5.90 -0.36
CA GLU A 150 -3.36 6.35 0.98
C GLU A 150 -4.89 6.38 1.12
N VAL A 151 -5.61 6.91 0.13
CA VAL A 151 -7.07 6.92 0.11
C VAL A 151 -7.64 5.50 0.12
N HIS A 152 -7.05 4.59 -0.65
CA HIS A 152 -7.47 3.19 -0.67
C HIS A 152 -7.28 2.54 0.71
N LEU A 153 -6.09 2.67 1.32
CA LEU A 153 -5.78 2.13 2.65
C LEU A 153 -6.70 2.71 3.74
N SER A 154 -6.97 4.01 3.70
CA SER A 154 -7.87 4.69 4.64
C SER A 154 -9.30 4.14 4.56
N ARG A 155 -9.83 3.92 3.36
CA ARG A 155 -11.16 3.32 3.17
C ARG A 155 -11.23 1.90 3.76
N TRP A 156 -10.22 1.07 3.49
CA TRP A 156 -10.13 -0.27 4.04
C TRP A 156 -10.09 -0.27 5.57
N THR A 157 -9.28 0.60 6.16
CA THR A 157 -9.20 0.75 7.61
C THR A 157 -10.55 1.11 8.22
N SER A 158 -11.27 2.06 7.62
CA SER A 158 -12.60 2.48 8.09
C SER A 158 -13.62 1.35 8.01
N LEU A 159 -13.65 0.59 6.91
CA LEU A 159 -14.54 -0.56 6.75
C LEU A 159 -14.26 -1.65 7.78
N MET A 160 -12.98 -1.93 8.05
CA MET A 160 -12.59 -2.94 9.04
C MET A 160 -12.95 -2.53 10.47
N HIS A 161 -12.81 -1.26 10.82
CA HIS A 161 -13.28 -0.76 12.12
C HIS A 161 -14.79 -0.94 12.29
N LEU A 162 -15.58 -0.64 11.26
CA LEU A 162 -17.04 -0.88 11.28
C LEU A 162 -17.37 -2.35 11.45
N LEU A 163 -16.69 -3.23 10.71
CA LEU A 163 -16.87 -4.67 10.84
C LEU A 163 -16.53 -5.15 12.25
N GLN A 164 -15.42 -4.69 12.82
CA GLN A 164 -14.99 -5.05 14.16
C GLN A 164 -15.99 -4.59 15.23
N LEU A 165 -16.52 -3.36 15.11
CA LEU A 165 -17.57 -2.86 16.00
C LEU A 165 -18.84 -3.70 15.88
N ALA A 166 -19.24 -4.10 14.68
CA ALA A 166 -20.41 -4.95 14.46
C ALA A 166 -20.23 -6.34 15.10
N LEU A 167 -19.04 -6.96 14.94
CA LEU A 167 -18.72 -8.25 15.56
C LEU A 167 -18.73 -8.15 17.08
N MET A 168 -18.20 -7.08 17.66
CA MET A 168 -18.18 -6.85 19.10
C MET A 168 -19.61 -6.63 19.63
N ALA A 169 -20.45 -5.84 18.94
CA ALA A 169 -21.84 -5.65 19.30
C ALA A 169 -22.61 -6.98 19.26
N LEU A 170 -22.38 -7.81 18.24
CA LEU A 170 -23.00 -9.13 18.12
C LEU A 170 -22.59 -10.04 19.28
N ALA A 171 -21.32 -10.01 19.70
CA ALA A 171 -20.84 -10.78 20.85
C ALA A 171 -21.53 -10.35 22.15
N VAL A 172 -21.67 -9.03 22.38
CA VAL A 172 -22.33 -8.49 23.57
C VAL A 172 -23.82 -8.86 23.60
N VAL A 173 -24.53 -8.70 22.48
CA VAL A 173 -25.95 -9.09 22.39
C VAL A 173 -26.12 -10.59 22.59
N GLY A 174 -25.27 -11.40 21.97
CA GLY A 174 -25.31 -12.86 22.17
C GLY A 174 -25.08 -13.27 23.61
N ALA A 175 -24.15 -12.61 24.32
CA ALA A 175 -23.91 -12.86 25.75
C ALA A 175 -25.06 -12.40 26.63
N ALA A 176 -25.80 -11.36 26.25
CA ALA A 176 -26.96 -10.86 27.03
C ALA A 176 -28.24 -11.71 26.89
N VAL A 177 -28.34 -12.51 25.79
CA VAL A 177 -29.50 -13.37 25.49
C VAL A 177 -29.34 -14.78 26.11
N LEU A 178 -28.13 -15.16 26.49
CA LEU A 178 -27.81 -16.46 27.12
C LEU A 178 -27.94 -16.41 28.63
#